data_8caa2264e06ff4940baa706f3512307f
#
_entry.id   8caa2264e06ff4940baa706f3512307f
#
_cell.length_a   1.000
_cell.length_b   1.000
_cell.length_c   1.000
_cell.angle_alpha   90.00
_cell.angle_beta   90.00
_cell.angle_gamma   90.00
#
_symmetry.space_group_name_H-M   'P 1'
#
loop_
_entity.id
_entity.type
_entity.pdbx_description
1 polymer ?
#
loop_
_entity_poly.entity_id
_entity_poly.type
_entity_poly.pdbx_seq_one_letter_code
_entity_poly.pdbx_strand_id
1 'polypeptide(L)'
;MSHPHPSHLDGEPTTVADVVRAIDALTRGRVSAPPGPDNPWRVVKDSGIPGKAVAETPGLVVGDPAARVRRIGVAMSVTEHHIELARAIGIDVLVAHHP
;
A
#
# COMPACT_ATOMS: atom_id res chain seq x y z
N MET A 1 30.00 14.20 7.94
CA MET A 1 28.85 15.10 8.12
C MET A 1 27.59 14.31 8.36
N SER A 2 26.88 14.62 9.42
CA SER A 2 25.63 13.93 9.65
C SER A 2 24.54 14.53 8.79
N HIS A 3 23.69 13.68 8.27
CA HIS A 3 22.53 14.11 7.55
C HIS A 3 21.39 14.38 8.51
N PRO A 4 20.53 15.36 8.23
CA PRO A 4 19.31 15.47 9.00
C PRO A 4 18.45 14.24 8.73
N HIS A 5 18.05 13.57 9.78
CA HIS A 5 17.16 12.44 9.70
C HIS A 5 15.76 12.85 10.07
N PRO A 6 14.74 12.33 9.40
CA PRO A 6 13.39 12.41 9.93
C PRO A 6 13.34 11.79 11.33
N SER A 7 12.57 12.36 12.23
CA SER A 7 12.53 11.91 13.62
C SER A 7 12.17 10.43 13.77
N HIS A 8 11.34 9.89 12.89
CA HIS A 8 10.98 8.47 12.93
C HIS A 8 12.16 7.55 12.60
N LEU A 9 13.19 8.03 11.88
CA LEU A 9 14.42 7.28 11.65
C LEU A 9 15.36 7.34 12.86
N ASP A 10 15.23 8.36 13.71
CA ASP A 10 16.08 8.57 14.87
C ASP A 10 15.53 7.94 16.15
N GLY A 11 14.44 7.22 16.10
CA GLY A 11 13.88 6.56 17.25
C GLY A 11 12.38 6.34 17.19
N GLU A 12 11.68 7.13 16.39
CA GLU A 12 10.26 6.91 16.17
C GLU A 12 10.05 5.75 15.19
N PRO A 13 9.11 4.84 15.49
CA PRO A 13 8.85 3.73 14.58
C PRO A 13 8.20 4.21 13.29
N THR A 14 8.58 3.58 12.19
CA THR A 14 7.88 3.73 10.92
C THR A 14 6.52 3.05 11.00
N THR A 15 5.51 3.70 10.50
CA THR A 15 4.14 3.18 10.48
C THR A 15 3.69 2.88 9.05
N VAL A 16 2.58 2.16 8.93
CA VAL A 16 1.92 1.93 7.64
C VAL A 16 1.60 3.27 6.96
N ALA A 17 1.12 4.26 7.72
CA ALA A 17 0.84 5.59 7.17
C ALA A 17 2.09 6.24 6.58
N ASP A 18 3.26 6.06 7.20
CA ASP A 18 4.52 6.58 6.67
C ASP A 18 4.87 5.94 5.32
N VAL A 19 4.66 4.63 5.20
CA VAL A 19 4.89 3.90 3.95
C VAL A 19 3.94 4.41 2.86
N VAL A 20 2.68 4.59 3.18
CA VAL A 20 1.68 5.12 2.24
C VAL A 20 2.07 6.52 1.77
N ARG A 21 2.51 7.40 2.68
CA ARG A 21 2.97 8.74 2.33
C ARG A 21 4.21 8.70 1.43
N ALA A 22 5.14 7.80 1.69
CA ALA A 22 6.32 7.65 0.85
C ALA A 22 5.97 7.21 -0.57
N ILE A 23 5.06 6.27 -0.71
CA ILE A 23 4.58 5.81 -2.02
C ILE A 23 3.84 6.94 -2.73
N ASP A 24 3.02 7.70 -2.01
CA ASP A 24 2.32 8.84 -2.57
C ASP A 24 3.29 9.88 -3.14
N ALA A 25 4.34 10.21 -2.39
CA ALA A 25 5.37 11.14 -2.83
C ALA A 25 6.12 10.62 -4.07
N LEU A 26 6.50 9.34 -4.08
CA LEU A 26 7.20 8.73 -5.20
C LEU A 26 6.33 8.66 -6.47
N THR A 27 5.04 8.54 -6.31
CA THR A 27 4.09 8.45 -7.41
C THR A 27 3.41 9.79 -7.75
N ARG A 28 3.91 10.88 -7.20
CA ARG A 28 3.43 12.25 -7.46
C ARG A 28 1.95 12.43 -7.10
N GLY A 29 1.57 11.95 -5.93
CA GLY A 29 0.22 12.12 -5.41
C GLY A 29 -0.79 11.09 -5.90
N ARG A 30 -0.34 10.00 -6.50
CA ARG A 30 -1.23 8.96 -7.04
C ARG A 30 -2.11 8.33 -5.97
N VAL A 31 -1.56 8.15 -4.76
CA VAL A 31 -2.28 7.53 -3.66
C VAL A 31 -3.31 8.47 -3.05
N SER A 32 -3.00 9.77 -3.00
CA SER A 32 -3.90 10.80 -2.44
C SER A 32 -4.97 11.27 -3.41
N ALA A 33 -4.92 10.85 -4.67
CA ALA A 33 -5.94 11.22 -5.64
C ALA A 33 -7.34 10.77 -5.16
N PRO A 34 -8.37 11.62 -5.34
CA PRO A 34 -9.70 11.27 -4.88
C PRO A 34 -10.21 9.98 -5.51
N PRO A 35 -10.90 9.12 -4.77
CA PRO A 35 -11.54 7.95 -5.35
C PRO A 35 -12.71 8.34 -6.25
N GLY A 36 -13.06 7.47 -7.17
CA GLY A 36 -14.22 7.63 -8.01
C GLY A 36 -13.92 7.62 -9.49
N PRO A 37 -14.93 7.82 -10.33
CA PRO A 37 -14.79 7.65 -11.79
C PRO A 37 -13.87 8.69 -12.43
N ASP A 38 -13.68 9.85 -11.82
CA ASP A 38 -12.80 10.90 -12.33
C ASP A 38 -11.33 10.69 -11.97
N ASN A 39 -11.03 9.71 -11.15
CA ASN A 39 -9.65 9.41 -10.79
C ASN A 39 -8.94 8.72 -11.96
N PRO A 40 -7.89 9.33 -12.57
CA PRO A 40 -7.20 8.75 -13.71
C PRO A 40 -6.46 7.45 -13.38
N TRP A 41 -6.24 7.18 -12.11
CA TRP A 41 -5.55 5.99 -11.64
C TRP A 41 -6.50 4.84 -11.28
N ARG A 42 -7.80 5.09 -11.43
CA ARG A 42 -8.79 4.07 -11.13
C ARG A 42 -8.77 2.99 -12.19
N VAL A 43 -8.71 1.76 -11.74
CA VAL A 43 -8.82 0.58 -12.61
C VAL A 43 -10.09 -0.16 -12.24
N VAL A 44 -10.87 -0.52 -13.23
CA VAL A 44 -12.08 -1.31 -13.05
C VAL A 44 -11.85 -2.70 -13.62
N LYS A 45 -12.05 -3.71 -12.82
CA LYS A 45 -11.89 -5.11 -13.22
C LYS A 45 -13.22 -5.84 -13.16
N ASP A 46 -13.34 -6.84 -14.01
CA ASP A 46 -14.42 -7.82 -13.89
C ASP A 46 -14.24 -8.60 -12.58
N SER A 47 -15.29 -8.67 -11.78
CA SER A 47 -15.29 -9.40 -10.52
C SER A 47 -15.42 -10.92 -10.69
N GLY A 48 -15.66 -11.41 -11.92
CA GLY A 48 -16.01 -12.80 -12.18
C GLY A 48 -17.48 -13.10 -11.92
N ILE A 49 -18.24 -12.11 -11.49
CA ILE A 49 -19.69 -12.23 -11.28
C ILE A 49 -20.39 -11.42 -12.37
N PRO A 50 -21.28 -12.02 -13.17
CA PRO A 50 -21.96 -11.28 -14.23
C PRO A 50 -22.64 -10.01 -13.73
N GLY A 51 -22.40 -8.91 -14.43
CA GLY A 51 -22.96 -7.61 -14.10
C GLY A 51 -22.29 -6.87 -12.95
N LYS A 52 -21.20 -7.41 -12.39
CA LYS A 52 -20.42 -6.74 -11.34
C LYS A 52 -18.99 -6.46 -11.78
N ALA A 53 -18.52 -5.29 -11.44
CA ALA A 53 -17.13 -4.89 -11.62
C ALA A 53 -16.55 -4.46 -10.29
N VAL A 54 -15.24 -4.63 -10.14
CA VAL A 54 -14.49 -4.19 -8.96
C VAL A 54 -13.61 -3.01 -9.36
N ALA A 55 -13.75 -1.90 -8.65
CA ALA A 55 -12.88 -0.76 -8.85
C ALA A 55 -11.64 -0.89 -7.96
N GLU A 56 -10.48 -0.72 -8.57
CA GLU A 56 -9.21 -0.65 -7.85
C GLU A 56 -8.76 0.79 -7.78
N THR A 57 -8.37 1.23 -6.59
CA THR A 57 -7.79 2.55 -6.39
C THR A 57 -6.50 2.42 -5.61
N PRO A 58 -5.52 3.31 -5.84
CA PRO A 58 -4.31 3.33 -5.03
C PRO A 58 -4.61 3.61 -3.57
N GLY A 59 -3.77 3.13 -2.69
CA GLY A 59 -3.82 3.44 -1.28
C GLY A 59 -3.86 2.22 -0.38
N LEU A 60 -4.13 2.48 0.89
CA LEU A 60 -4.27 1.43 1.89
C LEU A 60 -5.63 0.75 1.72
N VAL A 61 -5.59 -0.52 1.36
CA VAL A 61 -6.80 -1.32 1.14
C VAL A 61 -7.31 -1.92 2.43
N VAL A 62 -6.40 -2.49 3.22
CA VAL A 62 -6.71 -3.18 4.47
C VAL A 62 -5.58 -2.93 5.46
N GLY A 63 -5.92 -2.71 6.70
CA GLY A 63 -4.96 -2.64 7.77
C GLY A 63 -5.04 -1.35 8.58
N ASP A 64 -4.30 -1.33 9.68
CA ASP A 64 -4.21 -0.19 10.57
C ASP A 64 -3.10 0.76 10.12
N PRO A 65 -3.41 2.02 9.77
CA PRO A 65 -2.39 2.99 9.36
C PRO A 65 -1.37 3.29 10.46
N ALA A 66 -1.70 3.06 11.72
CA ALA A 66 -0.80 3.28 12.84
C ALA A 66 0.09 2.08 13.18
N ALA A 67 -0.09 0.95 12.51
CA ALA A 67 0.71 -0.24 12.76
C ALA A 67 2.18 -0.01 12.43
N ARG A 68 3.07 -0.55 13.25
CA ARG A 68 4.52 -0.44 13.04
C ARG A 68 4.97 -1.29 11.89
N VAL A 69 5.92 -0.76 11.13
CA VAL A 69 6.48 -1.45 9.96
C VAL A 69 7.98 -1.62 10.14
N ARG A 70 8.43 -2.86 10.07
CA ARG A 70 9.84 -3.24 10.05
C ARG A 70 10.24 -3.86 8.72
N ARG A 71 9.32 -4.61 8.12
CA ARG A 71 9.56 -5.34 6.88
C ARG A 71 8.46 -5.04 5.88
N ILE A 72 8.87 -4.74 4.68
CA ILE A 72 7.98 -4.46 3.56
C ILE A 72 8.19 -5.54 2.51
N GLY A 73 7.11 -6.14 2.06
CA GLY A 73 7.12 -7.03 0.92
C GLY A 73 6.49 -6.36 -0.28
N VAL A 74 6.92 -6.74 -1.46
CA VAL A 74 6.38 -6.24 -2.72
C VAL A 74 6.00 -7.42 -3.59
N ALA A 75 4.79 -7.36 -4.14
CA ALA A 75 4.31 -8.38 -5.05
C ALA A 75 3.62 -7.74 -6.25
N MET A 76 3.68 -8.40 -7.41
CA MET A 76 2.97 -7.90 -8.58
C MET A 76 1.46 -7.98 -8.38
N SER A 77 0.99 -9.10 -7.88
CA SER A 77 -0.40 -9.33 -7.51
C SER A 77 -0.46 -9.99 -6.14
N VAL A 78 -1.51 -9.71 -5.39
CA VAL A 78 -1.69 -10.30 -4.06
C VAL A 78 -2.73 -11.41 -4.15
N THR A 79 -2.32 -12.59 -3.71
CA THR A 79 -3.18 -13.77 -3.56
C THR A 79 -3.21 -14.17 -2.10
N GLU A 80 -4.11 -15.07 -1.73
CA GLU A 80 -4.15 -15.64 -0.38
C GLU A 80 -2.81 -16.26 0.00
N HIS A 81 -2.16 -16.93 -0.94
CA HIS A 81 -0.84 -17.51 -0.72
C HIS A 81 0.21 -16.45 -0.38
N HIS A 82 0.21 -15.31 -1.06
CA HIS A 82 1.12 -14.21 -0.77
C HIS A 82 0.88 -13.65 0.63
N ILE A 83 -0.37 -13.54 1.04
CA ILE A 83 -0.73 -13.04 2.37
C ILE A 83 -0.25 -14.02 3.45
N GLU A 84 -0.50 -15.30 3.27
CA GLU A 84 -0.04 -16.33 4.20
C GLU A 84 1.47 -16.37 4.30
N LEU A 85 2.17 -16.32 3.18
CA LEU A 85 3.63 -16.30 3.15
C LEU A 85 4.18 -15.04 3.84
N ALA A 86 3.62 -13.88 3.54
CA ALA A 86 4.02 -12.63 4.15
C ALA A 86 3.89 -12.68 5.67
N ARG A 87 2.78 -13.23 6.17
CA ARG A 87 2.57 -13.43 7.59
C ARG A 87 3.62 -14.38 8.19
N ALA A 88 3.88 -15.48 7.51
CA ALA A 88 4.80 -16.50 7.99
C ALA A 88 6.24 -15.99 8.12
N ILE A 89 6.68 -15.11 7.23
CA ILE A 89 8.04 -14.56 7.24
C ILE A 89 8.15 -13.20 7.92
N GLY A 90 7.07 -12.72 8.52
CA GLY A 90 7.08 -11.48 9.31
C GLY A 90 7.07 -10.20 8.50
N ILE A 91 6.43 -10.21 7.36
CA ILE A 91 6.19 -8.99 6.57
C ILE A 91 5.06 -8.20 7.22
N ASP A 92 5.30 -6.93 7.50
CA ASP A 92 4.33 -6.05 8.15
C ASP A 92 3.43 -5.33 7.15
N VAL A 93 3.96 -5.01 5.98
CA VAL A 93 3.22 -4.37 4.89
C VAL A 93 3.52 -5.08 3.58
N LEU A 94 2.48 -5.46 2.89
CA LEU A 94 2.59 -6.02 1.55
C LEU A 94 2.10 -4.99 0.54
N VAL A 95 3.01 -4.54 -0.32
CA VAL A 95 2.72 -3.58 -1.39
C VAL A 95 2.50 -4.35 -2.68
N ALA A 96 1.38 -4.10 -3.33
CA ALA A 96 1.04 -4.75 -4.58
C ALA A 96 0.96 -3.74 -5.71
N HIS A 97 1.42 -4.14 -6.87
CA HIS A 97 1.22 -3.38 -8.11
C HIS A 97 -0.24 -3.49 -8.54
N HIS A 98 -0.79 -4.69 -8.42
CA HIS A 98 -2.22 -4.98 -8.59
C HIS A 98 -2.70 -5.78 -7.39
N PRO A 99 -3.94 -5.56 -6.96
CA PRO A 99 -4.54 -6.37 -5.90
C PRO A 99 -4.75 -7.81 -6.33
#